data_f748291539f4849c48020472f1ed72f0
#
_entry.id   f748291539f4849c48020472f1ed72f0
#
_cell.length_a   1.000
_cell.length_b   1.000
_cell.length_c   1.000
_cell.angle_alpha   90.00
_cell.angle_beta   90.00
_cell.angle_gamma   90.00
#
_symmetry.space_group_name_H-M   'P 1'
#
loop_
_entity.id
_entity.type
_entity.pdbx_description
1 polymer ?
#
loop_
_entity_poly.entity_id
_entity_poly.type
_entity_poly.pdbx_seq_one_letter_code
_entity_poly.pdbx_strand_id
1 'polypeptide(L)'
;MKVVIPDAFDPLTWMHMDLIHRTVQIAEEVVLLVMENSALSDWFTIDQRIQIIRDNFPQCNTLQIQSGTGLIVDCVKAMNISVIIR
;
A
#
# COMPACT_ATOMS: atom_id res chain seq x y z
N MET A 1 -0.22 -1.36 16.92
CA MET A 1 0.62 -0.50 16.07
C MET A 1 0.00 -0.40 14.69
N LYS A 2 -0.16 0.80 14.21
CA LYS A 2 -0.69 1.07 12.89
C LYS A 2 0.45 1.49 11.97
N VAL A 3 0.60 0.83 10.83
CA VAL A 3 1.70 1.09 9.89
C VAL A 3 1.18 1.37 8.49
N VAL A 4 1.99 2.06 7.70
CA VAL A 4 1.72 2.30 6.29
C VAL A 4 2.87 1.78 5.44
N ILE A 5 2.53 1.13 4.33
CA ILE A 5 3.50 0.68 3.33
C ILE A 5 3.19 1.44 2.04
N PRO A 6 3.97 2.50 1.72
CA PRO A 6 3.76 3.26 0.51
C PRO A 6 4.59 2.69 -0.64
N ASP A 7 3.96 2.50 -1.78
CA ASP A 7 4.64 2.08 -3.02
C ASP A 7 3.71 2.30 -4.21
N ALA A 8 4.25 2.22 -5.40
CA ALA A 8 3.43 2.26 -6.61
C ALA A 8 2.64 0.96 -6.83
N PHE A 9 3.20 -0.19 -6.44
CA PHE A 9 2.61 -1.52 -6.67
C PHE A 9 2.23 -1.73 -8.14
N ASP A 10 3.16 -1.46 -9.04
CA ASP A 10 2.91 -1.47 -10.48
C ASP A 10 3.90 -2.39 -11.22
N PRO A 11 3.69 -3.72 -11.19
CA PRO A 11 2.66 -4.47 -10.45
C PRO A 11 3.07 -4.87 -9.03
N LEU A 12 2.15 -5.52 -8.34
CA LEU A 12 2.45 -6.21 -7.07
C LEU A 12 3.44 -7.35 -7.33
N THR A 13 4.54 -7.38 -6.56
CA THR A 13 5.60 -8.38 -6.71
C THR A 13 5.64 -9.33 -5.51
N TRP A 14 6.44 -10.41 -5.63
CA TRP A 14 6.68 -11.32 -4.51
C TRP A 14 7.30 -10.62 -3.31
N MET A 15 8.16 -9.63 -3.55
CA MET A 15 8.77 -8.86 -2.47
C MET A 15 7.72 -8.05 -1.72
N HIS A 16 6.78 -7.44 -2.43
CA HIS A 16 5.65 -6.73 -1.81
C HIS A 16 4.80 -7.69 -0.99
N MET A 17 4.46 -8.85 -1.54
CA MET A 17 3.63 -9.83 -0.86
C MET A 17 4.30 -10.35 0.41
N ASP A 18 5.59 -10.63 0.36
CA ASP A 18 6.34 -11.08 1.54
C ASP A 18 6.34 -10.01 2.63
N LEU A 19 6.61 -8.75 2.27
CA LEU A 19 6.59 -7.64 3.21
C LEU A 19 5.21 -7.48 3.85
N ILE A 20 4.16 -7.53 3.06
CA ILE A 20 2.79 -7.38 3.56
C ILE A 20 2.44 -8.53 4.50
N HIS A 21 2.73 -9.77 4.13
CA HIS A 21 2.47 -10.94 4.98
C HIS A 21 3.16 -10.85 6.34
N ARG A 22 4.41 -10.41 6.35
CA ARG A 22 5.17 -10.23 7.60
C ARG A 22 4.59 -9.11 8.44
N THR A 23 4.22 -8.01 7.80
CA THR A 23 3.74 -6.82 8.50
C THR A 23 2.37 -7.03 9.14
N VAL A 24 1.45 -7.73 8.47
CA VAL A 24 0.11 -7.99 9.03
C VAL A 24 0.15 -8.90 10.25
N GLN A 25 1.24 -9.64 10.45
CA GLN A 25 1.42 -10.49 11.62
C GLN A 25 1.83 -9.74 12.87
N ILE A 26 2.43 -8.56 12.72
CA ILE A 26 2.97 -7.78 13.85
C ILE A 26 2.22 -6.47 14.10
N ALA A 27 1.45 -5.99 13.15
CA ALA A 27 0.72 -4.73 13.26
C ALA A 27 -0.77 -4.98 13.43
N GLU A 28 -1.44 -4.12 14.17
CA GLU A 28 -2.89 -4.18 14.35
C GLU A 28 -3.62 -3.74 13.09
N GLU A 29 -3.04 -2.80 12.38
CA GLU A 29 -3.61 -2.25 11.15
C GLU A 29 -2.49 -1.89 10.18
N VAL A 30 -2.65 -2.29 8.92
CA VAL A 30 -1.69 -2.03 7.86
C VAL A 30 -2.41 -1.33 6.72
N VAL A 31 -1.93 -0.15 6.34
CA VAL A 31 -2.44 0.59 5.19
C VAL A 31 -1.44 0.46 4.04
N LEU A 32 -1.88 -0.12 2.94
CA LEU A 32 -1.12 -0.07 1.69
C LEU A 32 -1.48 1.22 0.97
N LEU A 33 -0.51 2.11 0.85
CA LEU A 33 -0.70 3.39 0.17
C LEU A 33 -0.19 3.24 -1.25
N VAL A 34 -1.12 3.06 -2.19
CA VAL A 34 -0.80 2.90 -3.61
C VAL A 34 -0.60 4.29 -4.21
N MET A 35 0.65 4.65 -4.45
CA MET A 35 0.99 5.99 -4.95
C MET A 35 0.79 6.08 -6.44
N GLU A 36 0.05 7.09 -6.87
CA GLU A 36 -0.13 7.43 -8.26
C GLU A 36 0.97 8.40 -8.68
N ASN A 37 1.75 8.02 -9.68
CA ASN A 37 2.83 8.85 -10.20
C ASN A 37 2.51 9.31 -11.62
N SER A 38 2.05 10.55 -11.73
CA SER A 38 1.67 11.13 -13.03
C SER A 38 2.87 11.45 -13.94
N ALA A 39 4.09 11.46 -13.40
CA ALA A 39 5.29 11.75 -14.18
C ALA A 39 5.81 10.56 -14.96
N LEU A 40 5.36 9.35 -14.63
CA LEU A 40 5.80 8.10 -15.25
C LEU A 40 4.63 7.42 -15.95
N SER A 41 4.97 6.67 -17.00
CA SER A 41 4.02 5.82 -17.69
C SER A 41 3.78 4.57 -16.84
N ASP A 42 2.60 4.44 -16.26
CA ASP A 42 2.24 3.31 -15.42
C ASP A 42 1.84 2.11 -16.28
N TRP A 43 2.21 0.89 -15.86
CA TRP A 43 1.81 -0.34 -16.54
C TRP A 43 0.33 -0.65 -16.32
N PHE A 44 -0.15 -0.36 -15.11
CA PHE A 44 -1.55 -0.60 -14.73
C PHE A 44 -2.15 0.68 -14.18
N THR A 45 -3.46 0.83 -14.37
CA THR A 45 -4.19 1.93 -13.74
C THR A 45 -4.20 1.76 -12.23
N ILE A 46 -4.49 2.83 -11.50
CA ILE A 46 -4.59 2.76 -10.05
C ILE A 46 -5.66 1.75 -9.61
N ASP A 47 -6.78 1.71 -10.30
CA ASP A 47 -7.87 0.78 -9.97
C ASP A 47 -7.45 -0.67 -10.22
N GLN A 48 -6.72 -0.93 -11.31
CA GLN A 48 -6.18 -2.27 -11.60
C GLN A 48 -5.19 -2.71 -10.52
N ARG A 49 -4.30 -1.82 -10.12
CA ARG A 49 -3.31 -2.12 -9.08
C ARG A 49 -3.98 -2.45 -7.75
N ILE A 50 -4.98 -1.68 -7.35
CA ILE A 50 -5.74 -1.92 -6.12
C ILE A 50 -6.47 -3.26 -6.21
N GLN A 51 -7.07 -3.57 -7.36
CA GLN A 51 -7.80 -4.83 -7.54
C GLN A 51 -6.87 -6.04 -7.45
N ILE A 52 -5.68 -5.96 -8.04
CA ILE A 52 -4.68 -7.03 -7.96
C ILE A 52 -4.29 -7.30 -6.50
N ILE A 53 -4.09 -6.24 -5.71
CA ILE A 53 -3.77 -6.40 -4.29
C ILE A 53 -4.93 -7.07 -3.56
N ARG A 54 -6.16 -6.62 -3.77
CA ARG A 54 -7.34 -7.21 -3.13
C ARG A 54 -7.51 -8.69 -3.46
N ASP A 55 -7.26 -9.06 -4.72
CA ASP A 55 -7.38 -10.44 -5.17
C ASP A 55 -6.37 -11.37 -4.47
N ASN A 56 -5.22 -10.84 -4.08
CA ASN A 56 -4.19 -11.59 -3.39
C ASN A 56 -4.36 -11.62 -1.86
N PHE A 57 -5.20 -10.77 -1.31
CA PHE A 57 -5.47 -10.69 0.13
C PHE A 57 -6.98 -10.57 0.38
N PRO A 58 -7.79 -11.57 -0.05
CA PRO A 58 -9.25 -11.40 -0.13
C PRO A 58 -9.98 -11.29 1.20
N GLN A 59 -9.39 -11.75 2.30
CA GLN A 59 -10.04 -11.76 3.60
C GLN A 59 -9.14 -11.26 4.72
N CYS A 60 -8.27 -10.32 4.40
CA CYS A 60 -7.36 -9.76 5.39
C CYS A 60 -7.95 -8.50 6.00
N ASN A 61 -8.60 -8.63 7.16
CA ASN A 61 -9.24 -7.49 7.84
C ASN A 61 -8.23 -6.49 8.40
N THR A 62 -7.00 -6.91 8.63
CA THR A 62 -5.91 -6.04 9.10
C THR A 62 -5.47 -5.06 8.02
N LEU A 63 -5.67 -5.42 6.76
CA LEU A 63 -5.15 -4.70 5.61
C LEU A 63 -6.18 -3.73 5.04
N GLN A 64 -5.79 -2.47 4.87
CA GLN A 64 -6.55 -1.45 4.15
C GLN A 64 -5.75 -0.99 2.95
N ILE A 65 -6.42 -0.65 1.87
CA ILE A 65 -5.79 -0.20 0.64
C ILE A 65 -6.32 1.19 0.29
N GLN A 66 -5.42 2.14 0.14
CA GLN A 66 -5.75 3.52 -0.23
C GLN A 66 -4.85 3.98 -1.37
N SER A 67 -5.35 4.89 -2.18
CA SER A 67 -4.53 5.56 -3.19
C SER A 67 -4.07 6.92 -2.68
N GLY A 68 -2.94 7.40 -3.20
CA GLY A 68 -2.42 8.72 -2.86
C GLY A 68 -1.66 9.33 -4.02
N THR A 69 -1.56 10.65 -4.00
CA THR A 69 -0.81 11.44 -4.98
C THR A 69 0.11 12.40 -4.26
N GLY A 70 1.15 12.88 -4.93
CA GLY A 70 2.09 13.83 -4.38
C GLY A 70 3.15 13.19 -3.50
N LEU A 71 3.51 13.86 -2.42
CA LEU A 71 4.55 13.37 -1.51
C LEU A 71 4.01 12.35 -0.53
N ILE A 72 4.75 11.26 -0.35
CA ILE A 72 4.41 10.20 0.59
C ILE A 72 4.24 10.76 2.00
N VAL A 73 5.14 11.63 2.42
CA VAL A 73 5.11 12.24 3.75
C VAL A 73 3.80 13.00 4.01
N ASP A 74 3.30 13.72 3.02
CA ASP A 74 2.05 14.46 3.17
C ASP A 74 0.84 13.53 3.28
N CYS A 75 0.83 12.45 2.50
CA CYS A 75 -0.22 11.44 2.57
C CYS A 75 -0.24 10.75 3.93
N VAL A 76 0.92 10.40 4.45
CA VAL A 76 1.06 9.71 5.74
C VAL A 76 0.64 10.61 6.89
N LYS A 77 0.99 11.89 6.84
CA LYS A 77 0.55 12.86 7.86
C LYS A 77 -0.97 13.00 7.89
N ALA A 78 -1.59 13.02 6.71
CA ALA A 78 -3.05 13.11 6.61
C ALA A 78 -3.76 11.89 7.21
N MET A 79 -3.09 10.74 7.21
CA MET A 79 -3.61 9.50 7.81
C MET A 79 -3.38 9.40 9.31
N ASN A 80 -2.58 10.30 9.88
CA ASN A 80 -2.19 10.27 11.29
C ASN A 80 -1.48 8.97 11.67
N ILE A 81 -0.62 8.47 10.79
CA ILE A 81 0.20 7.27 11.00
C ILE A 81 1.65 7.70 11.11
N SER A 82 2.37 7.16 12.10
CA SER A 82 3.76 7.55 12.36
C SER A 82 4.79 6.51 11.94
N VAL A 83 4.37 5.30 11.55
CA VAL A 83 5.28 4.22 11.19
C VAL A 83 5.15 3.92 9.71
N ILE A 84 6.26 4.06 8.99
CA ILE A 84 6.35 3.77 7.56
C ILE A 84 7.31 2.59 7.39
N ILE A 85 6.87 1.57 6.64
CA ILE A 85 7.70 0.41 6.30
C ILE A 85 7.94 0.41 4.79
N ARG A 86 9.18 0.30 4.42
CA ARG A 86 9.58 0.22 3.02
C ARG A 86 10.42 -1.02 2.76
#